data_746cb137a7343e5a826c47977b1c6df4
#
_entry.id   746cb137a7343e5a826c47977b1c6df4
#
_cell.length_a   1.000
_cell.length_b   1.000
_cell.length_c   1.000
_cell.angle_alpha   90.00
_cell.angle_beta   90.00
_cell.angle_gamma   90.00
#
_symmetry.space_group_name_H-M   'P 1'
#
loop_
_entity.id
_entity.type
_entity.pdbx_description
1 polymer ?
#
loop_
_entity_poly.entity_id
_entity_poly.type
_entity_poly.pdbx_seq_one_letter_code
_entity_poly.pdbx_strand_id
1 'polypeptide(L)'
;MAPGDVLRIEIAVKVSPGITSSVVNAATVTGGDAEAGASVEDRTTISSTGAGFGVSDLAATWSSEQAGSSVNLTTGFTFNQVVNGGETAPAADAKEVALNLPPGFVANPEAVPQCSVSDAEHDTCPAAAAVGVAFTSSGSGVGGAPTPYSSLVYNTVPSPGELGALTLFLPTGPIRLSLGIRSNSDYELRMAANDLPSLEPLLSMTLTLWGVPAAYDGAGPDHAPAETGPGFGGPGAPQPTRFLTSAGTCGALPASTLSADSWTAPSVFVEVSSMTSALSGCTRLPFDPSISVAPDISEANEPSGYELDLNIPQSGNPEGLASADLKDASVTLPEGVGISLSAANGLQACTERDVGLGSPAAVTCPEASKVGDVEVQTPLLANPLQGAIYLATPNANPFGSPLAMYIVAEEPWAGVSIKLAGQIDANQLTGQLTIALRALPQLPISGLQLHLFGGRAGVAEHPCSVRVSHEHERTGAVERKHQRHSHQRLRC
;
A
#
# COMPACT_ATOMS: atom_id res chain seq x y z
N MET A 1 23.05 26.40 -7.91
CA MET A 1 22.48 25.07 -7.65
C MET A 1 23.22 24.48 -6.45
N ALA A 2 22.48 24.02 -5.45
CA ALA A 2 23.07 23.29 -4.34
C ALA A 2 23.37 21.83 -4.75
N PRO A 3 24.26 21.13 -4.02
CA PRO A 3 24.45 19.70 -4.25
C PRO A 3 23.12 18.95 -4.09
N GLY A 4 22.71 18.25 -5.16
CA GLY A 4 21.42 17.54 -5.23
C GLY A 4 20.32 18.27 -6.00
N ASP A 5 20.53 19.53 -6.38
CA ASP A 5 19.57 20.23 -7.25
C ASP A 5 19.49 19.57 -8.63
N VAL A 6 18.28 19.41 -9.17
CA VAL A 6 18.03 18.89 -10.51
C VAL A 6 17.69 20.07 -11.43
N LEU A 7 18.47 20.22 -12.50
CA LEU A 7 18.16 21.13 -13.59
C LEU A 7 17.44 20.37 -14.69
N ARG A 8 16.17 20.67 -14.93
CA ARG A 8 15.42 20.16 -16.07
C ARG A 8 15.44 21.20 -17.19
N ILE A 9 15.88 20.79 -18.38
CA ILE A 9 15.88 21.62 -19.58
C ILE A 9 14.95 20.97 -20.60
N GLU A 10 13.89 21.66 -20.98
CA GLU A 10 12.96 21.21 -22.03
C GLU A 10 13.22 21.99 -23.30
N ILE A 11 13.40 21.28 -24.40
CA ILE A 11 13.63 21.85 -25.75
C ILE A 11 12.55 21.30 -26.67
N ALA A 12 11.65 22.17 -27.11
CA ALA A 12 10.68 21.80 -28.15
C ALA A 12 11.36 21.68 -29.50
N VAL A 13 11.30 20.52 -30.13
CA VAL A 13 11.88 20.25 -31.43
C VAL A 13 10.81 19.77 -32.41
N LYS A 14 10.99 20.12 -33.71
CA LYS A 14 10.17 19.61 -34.81
C LYS A 14 10.98 18.64 -35.64
N VAL A 15 10.50 17.42 -35.75
CA VAL A 15 11.13 16.42 -36.64
C VAL A 15 10.81 16.75 -38.08
N SER A 16 11.84 16.82 -38.95
CA SER A 16 11.66 17.07 -40.38
C SER A 16 10.96 15.89 -41.07
N PRO A 17 10.01 16.13 -41.98
CA PRO A 17 9.24 15.06 -42.65
C PRO A 17 10.05 14.04 -43.45
N GLY A 18 11.30 14.36 -43.77
CA GLY A 18 12.20 13.47 -44.55
C GLY A 18 13.02 12.49 -43.69
N ILE A 19 12.93 12.53 -42.39
CA ILE A 19 13.65 11.61 -41.49
C ILE A 19 12.81 10.37 -41.30
N THR A 20 13.31 9.21 -41.75
CA THR A 20 12.62 7.92 -41.69
C THR A 20 13.38 6.87 -40.86
N SER A 21 14.43 7.32 -40.16
CA SER A 21 15.27 6.44 -39.33
C SER A 21 15.36 6.95 -37.90
N SER A 22 16.28 6.46 -37.11
CA SER A 22 16.51 6.96 -35.77
C SER A 22 17.32 8.25 -35.75
N VAL A 23 17.03 9.13 -34.82
CA VAL A 23 17.87 10.28 -34.41
C VAL A 23 18.53 9.99 -33.10
N VAL A 24 19.71 10.54 -32.86
CA VAL A 24 20.43 10.44 -31.60
C VAL A 24 20.44 11.83 -30.96
N ASN A 25 19.89 11.92 -29.77
CA ASN A 25 20.03 13.10 -28.91
C ASN A 25 21.24 12.88 -27.99
N ALA A 26 22.19 13.82 -27.98
CA ALA A 26 23.37 13.75 -27.12
C ALA A 26 23.38 14.97 -26.19
N ALA A 27 23.49 14.71 -24.88
CA ALA A 27 23.66 15.75 -23.88
C ALA A 27 25.02 15.60 -23.20
N THR A 28 25.69 16.72 -22.98
CA THR A 28 26.99 16.76 -22.29
C THR A 28 26.93 17.82 -21.18
N VAL A 29 27.41 17.48 -20.02
CA VAL A 29 27.53 18.39 -18.89
C VAL A 29 29.02 18.48 -18.49
N THR A 30 29.52 19.70 -18.36
CA THR A 30 30.88 19.96 -17.89
C THR A 30 30.82 20.87 -16.65
N GLY A 31 31.61 20.59 -15.65
CA GLY A 31 31.76 21.42 -14.45
C GLY A 31 32.95 22.39 -14.57
N GLY A 32 32.94 23.51 -13.82
CA GLY A 32 33.94 24.57 -13.94
C GLY A 32 35.39 24.08 -13.78
N ASP A 33 35.70 23.34 -12.71
CA ASP A 33 37.05 22.82 -12.44
C ASP A 33 37.07 21.26 -12.42
N ALA A 34 36.04 20.59 -12.94
CA ALA A 34 36.05 19.14 -13.05
C ALA A 34 36.82 18.69 -14.29
N GLU A 35 37.80 17.78 -14.12
CA GLU A 35 38.57 17.21 -15.25
C GLU A 35 37.75 16.38 -16.22
N ALA A 36 36.57 15.87 -15.81
CA ALA A 36 35.70 15.05 -16.64
C ALA A 36 34.27 15.60 -16.69
N GLY A 37 33.72 15.69 -17.91
CA GLY A 37 32.28 15.90 -18.12
C GLY A 37 31.52 14.59 -18.13
N ALA A 38 30.22 14.66 -17.97
CA ALA A 38 29.31 13.53 -18.19
C ALA A 38 28.56 13.74 -19.50
N SER A 39 28.40 12.67 -20.28
CA SER A 39 27.62 12.68 -21.51
C SER A 39 26.67 11.49 -21.55
N VAL A 40 25.50 11.69 -22.14
CA VAL A 40 24.49 10.66 -22.38
C VAL A 40 23.95 10.82 -23.78
N GLU A 41 23.67 9.69 -24.43
CA GLU A 41 23.01 9.65 -25.72
C GLU A 41 21.69 8.89 -25.57
N ASP A 42 20.64 9.47 -26.18
CA ASP A 42 19.36 8.80 -26.35
C ASP A 42 19.06 8.64 -27.86
N ARG A 43 18.63 7.42 -28.20
CA ARG A 43 18.30 7.10 -29.62
C ARG A 43 16.78 6.99 -29.74
N THR A 44 16.20 7.96 -30.44
CA THR A 44 14.77 7.98 -30.75
C THR A 44 14.51 7.47 -32.15
N THR A 45 13.66 6.46 -32.32
CA THR A 45 13.22 5.95 -33.61
C THR A 45 12.13 6.84 -34.18
N ILE A 46 12.31 7.32 -35.40
CA ILE A 46 11.32 8.13 -36.09
C ILE A 46 10.45 7.23 -36.98
N SER A 47 9.13 7.29 -36.77
CA SER A 47 8.12 6.57 -37.53
C SER A 47 7.42 7.55 -38.50
N SER A 48 7.12 7.09 -39.70
CA SER A 48 6.28 7.82 -40.64
C SER A 48 4.78 7.69 -40.38
N THR A 49 4.40 6.73 -39.55
CA THR A 49 3.04 6.58 -39.00
C THR A 49 2.90 7.43 -37.76
N GLY A 50 1.79 8.14 -37.60
CA GLY A 50 1.49 8.90 -36.38
C GLY A 50 1.59 8.01 -35.15
N ALA A 51 2.00 8.59 -34.03
CA ALA A 51 2.03 7.87 -32.78
C ALA A 51 0.61 7.35 -32.45
N GLY A 52 0.50 6.07 -32.12
CA GLY A 52 -0.72 5.53 -31.52
C GLY A 52 -0.89 6.01 -30.08
N PHE A 53 -2.03 5.73 -29.47
CA PHE A 53 -2.23 5.98 -28.04
C PHE A 53 -1.10 5.33 -27.22
N GLY A 54 -0.58 6.07 -26.25
CA GLY A 54 0.51 5.61 -25.39
C GLY A 54 1.01 6.71 -24.47
N VAL A 55 1.83 6.32 -23.51
CA VAL A 55 2.52 7.21 -22.57
C VAL A 55 3.99 7.25 -22.94
N SER A 56 4.54 8.42 -23.14
CA SER A 56 5.92 8.61 -23.60
C SER A 56 6.90 8.87 -22.46
N ASP A 57 6.43 9.35 -21.32
CA ASP A 57 7.29 9.81 -20.24
C ASP A 57 6.60 9.52 -18.90
N LEU A 58 7.13 8.59 -18.12
CA LEU A 58 6.70 8.37 -16.75
C LEU A 58 7.87 8.64 -15.82
N ALA A 59 7.71 9.56 -14.90
CA ALA A 59 8.60 9.79 -13.78
C ALA A 59 7.84 9.65 -12.45
N ALA A 60 8.38 8.88 -11.51
CA ALA A 60 7.89 8.81 -10.14
C ALA A 60 9.08 9.01 -9.20
N THR A 61 9.03 10.06 -8.39
CA THR A 61 10.12 10.47 -7.50
C THR A 61 9.60 10.74 -6.10
N TRP A 62 10.47 10.53 -5.12
CA TRP A 62 10.21 10.69 -3.70
C TRP A 62 11.13 11.76 -3.12
N SER A 63 10.62 12.54 -2.17
CA SER A 63 11.39 13.62 -1.54
C SER A 63 12.49 13.11 -0.58
N SER A 64 12.50 11.82 -0.25
CA SER A 64 13.49 11.22 0.65
C SER A 64 13.71 9.75 0.31
N GLU A 65 14.97 9.31 0.46
CA GLU A 65 15.36 7.89 0.33
C GLU A 65 15.38 7.18 1.70
N GLN A 66 14.96 7.83 2.77
CA GLN A 66 14.84 7.22 4.08
C GLN A 66 13.62 6.32 4.16
N ALA A 67 13.81 5.03 4.43
CA ALA A 67 12.72 4.09 4.68
C ALA A 67 11.86 4.51 5.87
N GLY A 68 10.56 4.32 5.78
CA GLY A 68 9.58 4.63 6.83
C GLY A 68 9.41 6.12 7.13
N SER A 69 9.94 7.02 6.30
CA SER A 69 9.76 8.46 6.48
C SER A 69 8.48 8.98 5.81
N SER A 70 7.99 10.13 6.27
CA SER A 70 6.99 10.88 5.52
C SER A 70 7.63 11.43 4.25
N VAL A 71 7.06 11.16 3.07
CA VAL A 71 7.64 11.53 1.78
C VAL A 71 6.61 12.16 0.86
N ASN A 72 7.02 13.17 0.09
CA ASN A 72 6.23 13.64 -1.02
C ASN A 72 6.46 12.69 -2.20
N LEU A 73 5.38 12.35 -2.90
CA LEU A 73 5.42 11.67 -4.19
C LEU A 73 5.16 12.69 -5.28
N THR A 74 6.11 12.82 -6.22
CA THR A 74 5.87 13.55 -7.47
C THR A 74 5.86 12.55 -8.62
N THR A 75 4.73 12.49 -9.32
CA THR A 75 4.54 11.63 -10.48
C THR A 75 4.21 12.50 -11.68
N GLY A 76 4.89 12.28 -12.80
CA GLY A 76 4.66 12.99 -14.05
C GLY A 76 4.56 12.02 -15.23
N PHE A 77 3.62 12.28 -16.14
CA PHE A 77 3.51 11.51 -17.37
C PHE A 77 3.01 12.39 -18.52
N THR A 78 3.34 11.96 -19.74
CA THR A 78 2.93 12.62 -20.98
C THR A 78 2.37 11.58 -21.96
N PHE A 79 1.19 11.83 -22.51
CA PHE A 79 0.63 11.00 -23.57
C PHE A 79 1.30 11.29 -24.91
N ASN A 80 1.32 10.30 -25.80
CA ASN A 80 1.73 10.50 -27.18
C ASN A 80 0.87 11.56 -27.85
N GLN A 81 1.50 12.52 -28.50
CA GLN A 81 0.84 13.68 -29.09
C GLN A 81 0.89 13.66 -30.61
N VAL A 82 -0.12 14.24 -31.20
CA VAL A 82 -0.22 14.50 -32.68
C VAL A 82 -0.47 15.98 -32.89
N VAL A 83 0.08 16.52 -34.00
CA VAL A 83 -0.15 17.90 -34.37
C VAL A 83 -0.96 17.91 -35.68
N ASN A 84 -2.19 18.38 -35.60
CA ASN A 84 -3.12 18.50 -36.71
C ASN A 84 -3.48 19.97 -36.96
N GLY A 85 -3.18 20.51 -38.14
CA GLY A 85 -3.53 21.90 -38.47
C GLY A 85 -2.87 22.97 -37.60
N GLY A 86 -1.84 22.63 -36.82
CA GLY A 86 -1.19 23.51 -35.84
C GLY A 86 -1.70 23.33 -34.41
N GLU A 87 -2.68 22.51 -34.20
CA GLU A 87 -3.21 22.14 -32.84
C GLU A 87 -2.52 20.89 -32.33
N THR A 88 -2.14 20.91 -31.06
CA THR A 88 -1.57 19.75 -30.36
C THR A 88 -2.70 19.00 -29.62
N ALA A 89 -2.83 17.70 -29.89
CA ALA A 89 -3.79 16.83 -29.27
C ALA A 89 -3.10 15.52 -28.86
N PRO A 90 -3.63 14.75 -27.91
CA PRO A 90 -3.16 13.40 -27.69
C PRO A 90 -3.49 12.52 -28.91
N ALA A 91 -2.75 11.45 -29.11
CA ALA A 91 -3.00 10.50 -30.20
C ALA A 91 -4.39 9.86 -30.12
N ALA A 92 -4.92 9.72 -28.91
CA ALA A 92 -6.32 9.45 -28.58
C ALA A 92 -6.60 9.93 -27.15
N ASP A 93 -7.87 10.20 -26.86
CA ASP A 93 -8.28 10.66 -25.52
C ASP A 93 -8.21 9.51 -24.52
N ALA A 94 -7.49 9.72 -23.41
CA ALA A 94 -7.41 8.77 -22.34
C ALA A 94 -8.78 8.57 -21.66
N LYS A 95 -9.13 7.33 -21.37
CA LYS A 95 -10.34 6.96 -20.65
C LYS A 95 -10.04 6.59 -19.20
N GLU A 96 -9.11 5.69 -18.98
CA GLU A 96 -8.66 5.26 -17.68
C GLU A 96 -7.14 5.46 -17.55
N VAL A 97 -6.72 5.88 -16.37
CA VAL A 97 -5.30 5.98 -16.00
C VAL A 97 -5.12 5.44 -14.60
N ALA A 98 -4.23 4.49 -14.43
CA ALA A 98 -3.93 3.93 -13.11
C ALA A 98 -2.44 3.89 -12.84
N LEU A 99 -2.03 4.41 -11.69
CA LEU A 99 -0.68 4.35 -11.16
C LEU A 99 -0.61 3.31 -10.05
N ASN A 100 0.33 2.36 -10.15
CA ASN A 100 0.66 1.42 -9.11
C ASN A 100 2.01 1.81 -8.51
N LEU A 101 2.07 1.88 -7.18
CA LEU A 101 3.29 2.19 -6.45
C LEU A 101 4.01 0.91 -6.03
N PRO A 102 5.32 0.95 -5.73
CA PRO A 102 6.02 -0.19 -5.16
C PRO A 102 5.41 -0.64 -3.83
N PRO A 103 5.55 -1.93 -3.46
CA PRO A 103 5.09 -2.44 -2.19
C PRO A 103 5.66 -1.66 -0.99
N GLY A 104 4.83 -1.45 0.03
CA GLY A 104 5.20 -0.78 1.26
C GLY A 104 5.07 0.76 1.24
N PHE A 105 4.80 1.38 0.09
CA PHE A 105 4.35 2.76 0.06
C PHE A 105 2.87 2.82 0.39
N VAL A 106 2.53 3.63 1.38
CA VAL A 106 1.15 3.72 1.87
C VAL A 106 0.67 5.16 1.96
N ALA A 107 -0.61 5.34 1.65
CA ALA A 107 -1.35 6.58 1.92
C ALA A 107 -2.33 6.34 3.06
N ASN A 108 -2.43 7.30 3.99
CA ASN A 108 -3.39 7.25 5.09
C ASN A 108 -4.49 8.31 4.88
N PRO A 109 -5.62 7.96 4.29
CA PRO A 109 -6.72 8.91 4.07
C PRO A 109 -7.39 9.38 5.37
N GLU A 110 -7.21 8.62 6.48
CA GLU A 110 -7.72 9.02 7.81
C GLU A 110 -6.86 10.09 8.49
N ALA A 111 -5.65 10.36 7.97
CA ALA A 111 -4.72 11.35 8.55
C ALA A 111 -5.14 12.81 8.31
N VAL A 112 -6.04 13.07 7.37
CA VAL A 112 -6.41 14.41 6.89
C VAL A 112 -7.93 14.50 6.79
N PRO A 113 -8.55 15.65 7.12
CA PRO A 113 -9.98 15.83 6.91
C PRO A 113 -10.40 15.48 5.49
N GLN A 114 -11.59 14.93 5.35
CA GLN A 114 -12.17 14.61 4.05
C GLN A 114 -13.12 15.70 3.60
N CYS A 115 -12.99 16.11 2.34
CA CYS A 115 -13.96 16.95 1.68
C CYS A 115 -15.22 16.15 1.35
N SER A 116 -16.41 16.71 1.60
CA SER A 116 -17.65 16.04 1.25
C SER A 116 -17.81 15.90 -0.27
N VAL A 117 -18.59 14.91 -0.71
CA VAL A 117 -18.89 14.74 -2.14
C VAL A 117 -19.51 15.99 -2.75
N SER A 118 -20.45 16.62 -2.02
CA SER A 118 -21.11 17.84 -2.48
C SER A 118 -20.14 19.01 -2.62
N ASP A 119 -19.22 19.19 -1.67
CA ASP A 119 -18.23 20.28 -1.76
C ASP A 119 -17.24 20.02 -2.89
N ALA A 120 -16.87 18.75 -3.11
CA ALA A 120 -16.02 18.34 -4.21
C ALA A 120 -16.69 18.56 -5.58
N GLU A 121 -17.99 18.36 -5.70
CA GLU A 121 -18.74 18.66 -6.94
C GLU A 121 -18.82 20.16 -7.26
N HIS A 122 -18.71 21.03 -6.25
CA HIS A 122 -18.86 22.48 -6.38
C HIS A 122 -17.54 23.26 -6.24
N ASP A 123 -16.39 22.57 -6.19
CA ASP A 123 -15.06 23.18 -5.96
C ASP A 123 -15.01 24.07 -4.69
N THR A 124 -15.60 23.56 -3.62
CA THR A 124 -15.68 24.26 -2.32
C THR A 124 -15.02 23.46 -1.19
N CYS A 125 -14.11 22.56 -1.53
CA CYS A 125 -13.37 21.78 -0.56
C CYS A 125 -12.61 22.67 0.44
N PRO A 126 -12.66 22.33 1.75
CA PRO A 126 -11.89 23.08 2.73
C PRO A 126 -10.38 22.88 2.50
N ALA A 127 -9.60 23.95 2.67
CA ALA A 127 -8.15 23.90 2.51
C ALA A 127 -7.49 22.81 3.38
N ALA A 128 -8.04 22.55 4.57
CA ALA A 128 -7.56 21.49 5.46
C ALA A 128 -7.65 20.06 4.87
N ALA A 129 -8.44 19.87 3.82
CA ALA A 129 -8.53 18.58 3.11
C ALA A 129 -7.52 18.48 1.94
N ALA A 130 -6.74 19.53 1.67
CA ALA A 130 -5.75 19.51 0.61
C ALA A 130 -4.57 18.58 0.96
N VAL A 131 -4.21 17.69 0.05
CA VAL A 131 -3.14 16.68 0.21
C VAL A 131 -2.09 16.74 -0.88
N GLY A 132 -2.22 17.68 -1.83
CA GLY A 132 -1.29 17.80 -2.93
C GLY A 132 -1.66 18.85 -3.94
N VAL A 133 -0.91 18.87 -5.04
CA VAL A 133 -1.12 19.76 -6.19
C VAL A 133 -0.94 18.98 -7.48
N ALA A 134 -1.78 19.27 -8.46
CA ALA A 134 -1.70 18.73 -9.81
C ALA A 134 -1.47 19.87 -10.82
N PHE A 135 -0.53 19.65 -11.75
CA PHE A 135 -0.32 20.47 -12.93
C PHE A 135 -0.69 19.63 -14.14
N THR A 136 -1.60 20.11 -14.95
CA THR A 136 -2.06 19.42 -16.16
C THR A 136 -1.83 20.31 -17.37
N SER A 137 -1.69 19.68 -18.53
CA SER A 137 -1.72 20.35 -19.81
C SER A 137 -2.76 19.67 -20.69
N SER A 138 -3.69 20.45 -21.23
CA SER A 138 -4.72 19.96 -22.14
C SER A 138 -4.47 20.44 -23.56
N GLY A 139 -4.98 19.68 -24.54
CA GLY A 139 -4.98 20.05 -25.95
C GLY A 139 -6.04 21.11 -26.28
N SER A 140 -5.99 21.64 -27.49
CA SER A 140 -7.02 22.56 -28.03
C SER A 140 -7.11 23.97 -27.41
N GLY A 141 -6.01 24.48 -26.82
CA GLY A 141 -5.94 25.88 -26.39
C GLY A 141 -6.13 26.86 -27.55
N VAL A 142 -6.56 28.10 -27.25
CA VAL A 142 -6.68 29.17 -28.25
C VAL A 142 -5.35 29.39 -28.95
N GLY A 143 -5.34 29.19 -30.26
CA GLY A 143 -4.12 29.27 -31.10
C GLY A 143 -3.35 27.95 -31.22
N GLY A 144 -3.92 26.80 -30.80
CA GLY A 144 -3.36 25.48 -30.96
C GLY A 144 -2.24 25.11 -29.94
N ALA A 145 -1.93 26.00 -29.01
CA ALA A 145 -0.97 25.74 -27.97
C ALA A 145 -1.61 24.95 -26.80
N PRO A 146 -0.87 24.03 -26.15
CA PRO A 146 -1.34 23.40 -24.92
C PRO A 146 -1.70 24.40 -23.82
N THR A 147 -2.81 24.16 -23.14
CA THR A 147 -3.27 25.02 -22.03
C THR A 147 -2.84 24.42 -20.70
N PRO A 148 -1.93 25.07 -19.96
CA PRO A 148 -1.56 24.63 -18.62
C PRO A 148 -2.65 25.01 -17.61
N TYR A 149 -2.88 24.10 -16.65
CA TYR A 149 -3.78 24.32 -15.53
C TYR A 149 -3.20 23.72 -14.25
N SER A 150 -3.48 24.33 -13.11
CA SER A 150 -3.06 23.82 -11.81
C SER A 150 -4.26 23.73 -10.88
N SER A 151 -4.28 22.68 -10.03
CA SER A 151 -5.32 22.44 -9.06
C SER A 151 -4.72 21.91 -7.76
N LEU A 152 -5.31 22.29 -6.62
CA LEU A 152 -5.11 21.51 -5.41
C LEU A 152 -5.74 20.12 -5.56
N VAL A 153 -5.16 19.16 -4.85
CA VAL A 153 -5.69 17.80 -4.75
C VAL A 153 -6.23 17.61 -3.34
N TYR A 154 -7.47 17.24 -3.23
CA TYR A 154 -8.16 17.12 -1.96
C TYR A 154 -8.43 15.66 -1.60
N ASN A 155 -8.24 15.32 -0.32
CA ASN A 155 -8.75 14.08 0.25
C ASN A 155 -10.28 14.16 0.32
N THR A 156 -10.98 13.25 -0.32
CA THR A 156 -12.44 13.26 -0.43
C THR A 156 -13.05 11.98 0.14
N VAL A 157 -14.31 12.05 0.54
CA VAL A 157 -15.04 10.88 1.04
C VAL A 157 -15.02 9.76 -0.01
N PRO A 158 -14.49 8.55 0.32
CA PRO A 158 -14.44 7.42 -0.60
C PRO A 158 -15.84 6.86 -0.88
N SER A 159 -15.98 6.20 -2.03
CA SER A 159 -17.14 5.38 -2.35
C SER A 159 -16.97 3.96 -1.79
N PRO A 160 -18.05 3.20 -1.61
CA PRO A 160 -17.94 1.79 -1.25
C PRO A 160 -17.02 1.03 -2.22
N GLY A 161 -16.06 0.30 -1.68
CA GLY A 161 -15.05 -0.42 -2.46
C GLY A 161 -13.75 0.37 -2.70
N GLU A 162 -13.60 1.56 -2.11
CA GLU A 162 -12.38 2.36 -2.20
C GLU A 162 -11.75 2.54 -0.82
N LEU A 163 -10.44 2.35 -0.72
CA LEU A 163 -9.64 2.65 0.46
C LEU A 163 -9.68 4.14 0.81
N GLY A 164 -9.68 4.98 -0.20
CA GLY A 164 -9.73 6.42 -0.12
C GLY A 164 -10.04 7.03 -1.48
N ALA A 165 -10.24 8.32 -1.53
CA ALA A 165 -10.43 9.04 -2.78
C ALA A 165 -9.74 10.40 -2.74
N LEU A 166 -9.22 10.83 -3.88
CA LEU A 166 -8.70 12.16 -4.08
C LEU A 166 -9.48 12.85 -5.19
N THR A 167 -9.63 14.15 -5.11
CA THR A 167 -10.26 14.95 -6.17
C THR A 167 -9.38 16.13 -6.53
N LEU A 168 -9.18 16.33 -7.81
CA LEU A 168 -8.59 17.52 -8.38
C LEU A 168 -9.57 18.15 -9.37
N PHE A 169 -9.37 19.40 -9.69
CA PHE A 169 -10.29 20.14 -10.57
C PHE A 169 -9.60 20.48 -11.88
N LEU A 170 -10.29 20.25 -12.98
CA LEU A 170 -9.97 20.77 -14.30
C LEU A 170 -11.00 21.84 -14.66
N PRO A 171 -10.76 22.68 -15.68
CA PRO A 171 -11.78 23.62 -16.14
C PRO A 171 -13.11 22.97 -16.53
N THR A 172 -13.07 21.71 -16.91
CA THR A 172 -14.24 20.88 -17.28
C THR A 172 -14.97 20.27 -16.10
N GLY A 173 -14.39 20.30 -14.89
CA GLY A 173 -14.99 19.78 -13.66
C GLY A 173 -14.03 18.92 -12.83
N PRO A 174 -14.55 18.30 -11.76
CA PRO A 174 -13.76 17.48 -10.86
C PRO A 174 -13.31 16.17 -11.54
N ILE A 175 -12.06 15.79 -11.29
CA ILE A 175 -11.49 14.47 -11.59
C ILE A 175 -11.29 13.74 -10.29
N ARG A 176 -11.93 12.60 -10.16
CA ARG A 176 -11.79 11.72 -9.00
C ARG A 176 -10.72 10.66 -9.25
N LEU A 177 -9.84 10.50 -8.27
CA LEU A 177 -8.84 9.43 -8.20
C LEU A 177 -9.24 8.48 -7.09
N SER A 178 -9.57 7.24 -7.41
CA SER A 178 -9.81 6.19 -6.41
C SER A 178 -8.48 5.65 -5.90
N LEU A 179 -8.38 5.47 -4.59
CA LEU A 179 -7.28 4.76 -3.94
C LEU A 179 -7.74 3.34 -3.57
N GLY A 180 -6.90 2.36 -3.81
CA GLY A 180 -7.18 0.97 -3.50
C GLY A 180 -5.90 0.17 -3.32
N ILE A 181 -6.03 -1.04 -2.82
CA ILE A 181 -4.94 -2.02 -2.68
C ILE A 181 -5.18 -3.15 -3.67
N ARG A 182 -4.14 -3.55 -4.40
CA ARG A 182 -4.21 -4.66 -5.34
C ARG A 182 -4.23 -5.99 -4.59
N SER A 183 -5.40 -6.57 -4.39
CA SER A 183 -5.60 -7.83 -3.67
C SER A 183 -5.13 -9.09 -4.43
N ASN A 184 -4.54 -8.92 -5.63
CA ASN A 184 -4.24 -10.04 -6.52
C ASN A 184 -2.77 -10.49 -6.51
N SER A 185 -1.85 -9.75 -5.85
CA SER A 185 -0.43 -10.13 -5.87
C SER A 185 0.35 -9.62 -4.66
N ASP A 186 0.59 -8.32 -4.55
CA ASP A 186 1.60 -7.70 -3.71
C ASP A 186 1.04 -6.68 -2.73
N TYR A 187 -0.28 -6.46 -2.80
CA TYR A 187 -1.00 -5.49 -1.99
C TYR A 187 -0.45 -4.06 -2.12
N GLU A 188 0.04 -3.72 -3.31
CA GLU A 188 0.50 -2.37 -3.63
C GLU A 188 -0.64 -1.37 -3.63
N LEU A 189 -0.30 -0.11 -3.27
CA LEU A 189 -1.23 1.01 -3.42
C LEU A 189 -1.43 1.31 -4.90
N ARG A 190 -2.68 1.33 -5.31
CA ARG A 190 -3.13 1.74 -6.64
C ARG A 190 -3.94 3.02 -6.55
N MET A 191 -3.66 3.96 -7.46
CA MET A 191 -4.43 5.18 -7.65
C MET A 191 -4.94 5.21 -9.09
N ALA A 192 -6.25 5.36 -9.28
CA ALA A 192 -6.86 5.28 -10.60
C ALA A 192 -7.89 6.40 -10.85
N ALA A 193 -7.84 7.01 -12.03
CA ALA A 193 -8.89 7.85 -12.57
C ALA A 193 -9.62 7.08 -13.67
N ASN A 194 -10.93 7.03 -13.57
CA ASN A 194 -11.78 6.36 -14.56
C ASN A 194 -12.66 7.39 -15.27
N ASP A 195 -13.03 7.09 -16.52
CA ASP A 195 -13.93 7.90 -17.35
C ASP A 195 -13.50 9.37 -17.44
N LEU A 196 -12.20 9.59 -17.75
CA LEU A 196 -11.65 10.93 -17.94
C LEU A 196 -12.41 11.69 -19.04
N PRO A 197 -12.69 12.99 -18.83
CA PRO A 197 -13.44 13.78 -19.81
C PRO A 197 -12.66 13.97 -21.11
N SER A 198 -13.32 13.79 -22.25
CA SER A 198 -12.75 13.98 -23.58
C SER A 198 -12.90 15.42 -24.13
N LEU A 199 -13.62 16.31 -23.43
CA LEU A 199 -13.83 17.70 -23.85
C LEU A 199 -12.55 18.55 -23.78
N GLU A 200 -11.66 18.25 -22.84
CA GLU A 200 -10.33 18.81 -22.73
C GLU A 200 -9.31 17.67 -22.67
N PRO A 201 -8.85 17.18 -23.82
CA PRO A 201 -7.96 16.03 -23.90
C PRO A 201 -6.67 16.27 -23.12
N LEU A 202 -6.38 15.40 -22.15
CA LEU A 202 -5.19 15.47 -21.31
C LEU A 202 -3.94 15.13 -22.13
N LEU A 203 -2.98 16.05 -22.18
CA LEU A 203 -1.68 15.84 -22.83
C LEU A 203 -0.64 15.36 -21.83
N SER A 204 -0.59 15.96 -20.65
CA SER A 204 0.35 15.61 -19.60
C SER A 204 -0.21 15.97 -18.23
N MET A 205 0.32 15.30 -17.21
CA MET A 205 -0.01 15.59 -15.81
C MET A 205 1.24 15.42 -14.96
N THR A 206 1.42 16.34 -14.01
CA THR A 206 2.35 16.18 -12.91
C THR A 206 1.55 16.31 -11.61
N LEU A 207 1.53 15.25 -10.82
CA LEU A 207 0.83 15.17 -9.53
C LEU A 207 1.88 15.10 -8.42
N THR A 208 1.80 16.01 -7.46
CA THR A 208 2.58 15.96 -6.23
C THR A 208 1.64 15.74 -5.06
N LEU A 209 1.76 14.61 -4.38
CA LEU A 209 1.09 14.34 -3.11
C LEU A 209 2.06 14.58 -1.96
N TRP A 210 1.59 15.22 -0.89
CA TRP A 210 2.42 15.62 0.25
C TRP A 210 2.46 14.53 1.31
N GLY A 211 3.64 14.27 1.86
CA GLY A 211 3.83 13.33 2.97
C GLY A 211 3.20 13.83 4.27
N VAL A 212 3.23 15.13 4.49
CA VAL A 212 2.65 15.82 5.65
C VAL A 212 1.91 17.04 5.15
N PRO A 213 0.62 16.92 4.76
CA PRO A 213 -0.15 18.02 4.18
C PRO A 213 -0.17 19.30 5.02
N ALA A 214 -0.24 19.20 6.34
CA ALA A 214 -0.20 20.35 7.24
C ALA A 214 1.08 21.20 7.13
N ALA A 215 2.15 20.69 6.53
CA ALA A 215 3.36 21.47 6.27
C ALA A 215 3.23 22.41 5.05
N TYR A 216 2.22 22.18 4.20
CA TYR A 216 1.95 22.94 2.96
C TYR A 216 0.71 23.82 3.09
N ASP A 217 0.22 23.96 4.29
CA ASP A 217 -0.94 24.72 4.60
C ASP A 217 -0.67 26.23 4.35
N GLY A 218 -1.38 26.83 3.40
CA GLY A 218 -1.18 28.22 2.96
C GLY A 218 -0.85 28.36 1.47
N ALA A 219 -0.97 27.30 0.68
CA ALA A 219 -0.94 27.41 -0.77
C ALA A 219 -2.00 28.44 -1.21
N GLY A 220 -1.56 29.59 -1.75
CA GLY A 220 -2.44 30.64 -2.23
C GLY A 220 -3.25 30.18 -3.46
N PRO A 221 -4.17 31.00 -3.97
CA PRO A 221 -4.99 30.69 -5.14
C PRO A 221 -4.17 30.38 -6.41
N ASP A 222 -2.89 30.69 -6.43
CA ASP A 222 -1.97 30.36 -7.51
C ASP A 222 -1.40 28.96 -7.41
N HIS A 223 -1.82 28.17 -6.41
CA HIS A 223 -1.45 26.76 -6.17
C HIS A 223 0.06 26.46 -6.20
N ALA A 224 0.89 27.50 -6.10
CA ALA A 224 2.32 27.32 -5.90
C ALA A 224 2.55 26.81 -4.48
N PRO A 225 3.36 25.75 -4.27
CA PRO A 225 3.77 25.37 -2.93
C PRO A 225 4.40 26.61 -2.28
N ALA A 226 3.86 27.03 -1.12
CA ALA A 226 4.51 28.04 -0.32
C ALA A 226 5.85 27.47 0.10
N GLU A 227 6.92 28.04 -0.40
CA GLU A 227 8.28 27.53 -0.19
C GLU A 227 8.71 27.52 1.27
N THR A 228 8.04 28.15 2.15
CA THR A 228 8.24 28.10 3.60
C THR A 228 7.21 29.01 4.27
N GLY A 229 6.31 28.50 4.98
CA GLY A 229 5.52 29.27 5.92
C GLY A 229 4.94 28.35 6.97
N PRO A 230 4.98 28.66 8.25
CA PRO A 230 4.10 28.04 9.20
C PRO A 230 2.67 28.45 8.79
N GLY A 231 2.09 27.64 7.94
CA GLY A 231 0.69 27.77 7.56
C GLY A 231 -0.17 27.54 8.81
N PHE A 232 -1.34 27.85 8.81
CA PHE A 232 -2.47 27.53 9.68
C PHE A 232 -2.22 27.23 11.18
N GLY A 233 -1.68 28.17 11.90
CA GLY A 233 -1.72 28.22 13.36
C GLY A 233 -3.06 28.74 13.93
N GLY A 234 -4.16 28.59 13.21
CA GLY A 234 -5.50 28.96 13.69
C GLY A 234 -6.09 27.85 14.59
N PRO A 235 -7.02 28.18 15.49
CA PRO A 235 -7.75 27.17 16.25
C PRO A 235 -8.55 26.30 15.28
N GLY A 236 -8.17 25.01 15.16
CA GLY A 236 -8.75 24.05 14.23
C GLY A 236 -7.81 23.58 13.10
N ALA A 237 -6.55 24.07 13.06
CA ALA A 237 -5.56 23.53 12.13
C ALA A 237 -5.40 22.01 12.36
N PRO A 238 -5.35 21.18 11.29
CA PRO A 238 -5.08 19.76 11.45
C PRO A 238 -3.73 19.57 12.10
N GLN A 239 -3.65 18.61 13.03
CA GLN A 239 -2.36 18.23 13.61
C GLN A 239 -1.48 17.66 12.50
N PRO A 240 -0.16 17.97 12.49
CA PRO A 240 0.73 17.36 11.53
C PRO A 240 0.72 15.84 11.67
N THR A 241 0.23 15.15 10.64
CA THR A 241 0.13 13.68 10.57
C THR A 241 0.70 13.20 9.25
N ARG A 242 1.12 11.93 9.21
CA ARG A 242 1.61 11.33 7.97
C ARG A 242 0.45 11.00 7.05
N PHE A 243 0.48 11.54 5.86
CA PHE A 243 -0.42 11.15 4.78
C PHE A 243 0.23 10.12 3.85
N LEU A 244 1.48 10.36 3.41
CA LEU A 244 2.26 9.39 2.63
C LEU A 244 3.48 8.94 3.42
N THR A 245 3.74 7.63 3.40
CA THR A 245 4.89 6.99 4.04
C THR A 245 5.63 6.12 3.03
N SER A 246 6.96 6.24 3.00
CA SER A 246 7.82 5.38 2.19
C SER A 246 7.89 3.97 2.76
N ALA A 247 8.21 2.99 1.90
CA ALA A 247 8.33 1.60 2.29
C ALA A 247 9.32 1.36 3.44
N GLY A 248 9.04 0.35 4.26
CA GLY A 248 9.91 -0.11 5.35
C GLY A 248 11.08 -0.97 4.88
N THR A 249 11.19 -1.30 3.60
CA THR A 249 12.25 -2.12 3.01
C THR A 249 13.33 -1.29 2.35
N CYS A 250 14.59 -1.74 2.45
CA CYS A 250 15.74 -1.08 1.86
C CYS A 250 16.24 -1.77 0.59
N GLY A 251 16.99 -1.01 -0.20
CA GLY A 251 17.56 -1.48 -1.47
C GLY A 251 16.72 -1.08 -2.66
N ALA A 252 16.96 -1.72 -3.79
CA ALA A 252 16.21 -1.47 -5.02
C ALA A 252 14.76 -1.94 -4.86
N LEU A 253 13.84 -1.06 -5.16
CA LEU A 253 12.40 -1.33 -5.16
C LEU A 253 11.93 -1.71 -6.58
N PRO A 254 10.81 -2.43 -6.70
CA PRO A 254 10.12 -2.56 -7.97
C PRO A 254 9.82 -1.20 -8.60
N ALA A 255 9.65 -1.16 -9.91
CA ALA A 255 9.27 0.05 -10.61
C ALA A 255 7.82 0.45 -10.27
N SER A 256 7.57 1.77 -10.22
CA SER A 256 6.19 2.26 -10.32
C SER A 256 5.68 2.02 -11.74
N THR A 257 4.45 1.59 -11.91
CA THR A 257 3.85 1.36 -13.23
C THR A 257 2.62 2.23 -13.45
N LEU A 258 2.47 2.75 -14.65
CA LEU A 258 1.27 3.45 -15.08
C LEU A 258 0.65 2.70 -16.24
N SER A 259 -0.62 2.37 -16.11
CA SER A 259 -1.44 1.79 -17.15
C SER A 259 -2.51 2.78 -17.59
N ALA A 260 -2.78 2.85 -18.89
CA ALA A 260 -3.83 3.70 -19.44
C ALA A 260 -4.51 3.04 -20.64
N ASP A 261 -5.79 3.30 -20.81
CA ASP A 261 -6.53 2.99 -22.03
C ASP A 261 -7.18 4.25 -22.63
N SER A 262 -7.78 4.13 -23.78
CA SER A 262 -8.41 5.26 -24.48
C SER A 262 -9.88 5.00 -24.79
N TRP A 263 -10.63 6.08 -25.00
CA TRP A 263 -12.01 6.02 -25.46
C TRP A 263 -12.18 5.34 -26.82
N THR A 264 -11.14 5.36 -27.63
CA THR A 264 -11.14 4.69 -28.95
C THR A 264 -10.87 3.19 -28.87
N ALA A 265 -10.23 2.73 -27.79
CA ALA A 265 -9.90 1.32 -27.54
C ALA A 265 -10.04 0.99 -26.04
N PRO A 266 -11.27 0.98 -25.49
CA PRO A 266 -11.50 0.69 -24.07
C PRO A 266 -11.00 -0.71 -23.69
N SER A 267 -10.42 -0.81 -22.51
CA SER A 267 -9.81 -2.05 -21.95
C SER A 267 -8.59 -2.56 -22.70
N VAL A 268 -8.03 -1.79 -23.65
CA VAL A 268 -6.74 -2.08 -24.29
C VAL A 268 -5.70 -1.17 -23.64
N PHE A 269 -5.10 -1.68 -22.57
CA PHE A 269 -4.16 -0.90 -21.76
C PHE A 269 -2.77 -0.86 -22.40
N VAL A 270 -2.16 0.32 -22.37
CA VAL A 270 -0.72 0.52 -22.54
C VAL A 270 -0.10 0.65 -21.14
N GLU A 271 1.10 0.14 -20.95
CA GLU A 271 1.80 0.17 -19.68
C GLU A 271 3.20 0.73 -19.86
N VAL A 272 3.61 1.60 -18.95
CA VAL A 272 4.95 2.15 -18.83
C VAL A 272 5.41 2.06 -17.37
N SER A 273 6.73 2.04 -17.17
CA SER A 273 7.31 1.92 -15.84
C SER A 273 8.37 2.98 -15.59
N SER A 274 8.49 3.41 -14.34
CA SER A 274 9.54 4.29 -13.84
C SER A 274 10.28 3.61 -12.69
N MET A 275 11.61 3.58 -12.79
CA MET A 275 12.43 3.02 -11.72
C MET A 275 12.36 3.90 -10.47
N THR A 276 12.17 3.26 -9.34
CA THR A 276 12.12 3.93 -8.04
C THR A 276 13.52 3.97 -7.44
N SER A 277 13.90 5.10 -6.83
CA SER A 277 15.17 5.22 -6.09
C SER A 277 15.22 4.20 -4.94
N ALA A 278 16.41 3.66 -4.70
CA ALA A 278 16.63 2.71 -3.61
C ALA A 278 16.45 3.41 -2.24
N LEU A 279 15.74 2.77 -1.33
CA LEU A 279 15.61 3.25 0.04
C LEU A 279 16.76 2.75 0.93
N SER A 280 17.03 3.48 1.98
CA SER A 280 18.10 3.22 2.96
C SER A 280 17.62 3.48 4.39
N GLY A 281 18.42 3.09 5.38
CA GLY A 281 18.16 3.40 6.79
C GLY A 281 17.12 2.52 7.48
N CYS A 282 16.79 1.35 6.96
CA CYS A 282 15.82 0.41 7.56
C CYS A 282 16.19 -0.04 8.98
N THR A 283 17.48 -0.08 9.32
CA THR A 283 17.92 -0.44 10.67
C THR A 283 17.53 0.58 11.75
N ARG A 284 17.01 1.73 11.35
CA ARG A 284 16.52 2.78 12.25
C ARG A 284 15.01 2.70 12.51
N LEU A 285 14.30 1.86 11.77
CA LEU A 285 12.85 1.71 11.95
C LEU A 285 12.57 1.10 13.31
N PRO A 286 11.67 1.68 14.11
CA PRO A 286 11.22 1.08 15.35
C PRO A 286 10.43 -0.21 15.03
N PHE A 287 10.66 -1.25 15.84
CA PHE A 287 9.89 -2.49 15.78
C PHE A 287 9.84 -3.09 17.19
N ASP A 288 8.75 -2.85 17.90
CA ASP A 288 8.56 -3.28 19.29
C ASP A 288 7.23 -4.03 19.45
N PRO A 289 7.08 -5.19 18.81
CA PRO A 289 5.87 -5.97 18.89
C PRO A 289 5.72 -6.63 20.27
N SER A 290 4.48 -6.75 20.72
CA SER A 290 4.11 -7.59 21.87
C SER A 290 3.12 -8.65 21.40
N ILE A 291 3.28 -9.88 21.92
CA ILE A 291 2.43 -11.02 21.59
C ILE A 291 1.93 -11.69 22.87
N SER A 292 0.67 -12.07 22.90
CA SER A 292 0.09 -12.96 23.89
C SER A 292 -0.61 -14.13 23.20
N VAL A 293 -0.58 -15.29 23.86
CA VAL A 293 -1.27 -16.51 23.42
C VAL A 293 -1.91 -17.13 24.66
N ALA A 294 -3.22 -17.31 24.61
CA ALA A 294 -3.99 -17.86 25.73
C ALA A 294 -4.98 -18.94 25.24
N PRO A 295 -5.15 -20.05 25.98
CA PRO A 295 -6.24 -20.99 25.72
C PRO A 295 -7.56 -20.41 26.24
N ASP A 296 -8.68 -20.76 25.60
CA ASP A 296 -10.04 -20.39 26.06
C ASP A 296 -10.37 -21.02 27.41
N ILE A 297 -9.92 -22.28 27.62
CA ILE A 297 -10.08 -23.02 28.83
C ILE A 297 -8.76 -23.68 29.23
N SER A 298 -8.62 -23.98 30.54
CA SER A 298 -7.41 -24.58 31.12
C SER A 298 -7.63 -25.97 31.70
N GLU A 299 -8.81 -26.58 31.49
CA GLU A 299 -9.12 -27.92 31.88
C GLU A 299 -8.37 -28.96 31.05
N ALA A 300 -7.88 -29.99 31.70
CA ALA A 300 -7.19 -31.08 31.05
C ALA A 300 -8.14 -32.01 30.26
N ASN A 301 -7.71 -32.50 29.10
CA ASN A 301 -8.49 -33.37 28.22
C ASN A 301 -9.78 -32.75 27.65
N GLU A 302 -9.91 -31.43 27.72
CA GLU A 302 -11.00 -30.71 27.11
C GLU A 302 -10.51 -30.00 25.84
N PRO A 303 -11.30 -30.03 24.76
CA PRO A 303 -10.99 -29.24 23.60
C PRO A 303 -10.98 -27.74 23.95
N SER A 304 -9.90 -27.04 23.59
CA SER A 304 -9.75 -25.60 23.84
C SER A 304 -9.45 -24.86 22.56
N GLY A 305 -10.05 -23.70 22.39
CA GLY A 305 -9.59 -22.71 21.44
C GLY A 305 -8.34 -21.99 21.96
N TYR A 306 -7.76 -21.18 21.09
CA TYR A 306 -6.62 -20.33 21.42
C TYR A 306 -6.84 -18.94 20.87
N GLU A 307 -6.65 -17.95 21.72
CA GLU A 307 -6.58 -16.55 21.33
C GLU A 307 -5.12 -16.14 21.24
N LEU A 308 -4.77 -15.49 20.12
CA LEU A 308 -3.47 -14.89 19.88
C LEU A 308 -3.68 -13.41 19.61
N ASP A 309 -3.04 -12.56 20.40
CA ASP A 309 -3.01 -11.12 20.22
C ASP A 309 -1.59 -10.68 19.89
N LEU A 310 -1.42 -10.01 18.76
CA LEU A 310 -0.21 -9.32 18.38
C LEU A 310 -0.50 -7.82 18.34
N ASN A 311 0.30 -7.03 19.04
CA ASN A 311 0.24 -5.57 18.99
C ASN A 311 1.58 -5.02 18.49
N ILE A 312 1.53 -4.13 17.50
CA ILE A 312 2.69 -3.43 16.94
C ILE A 312 2.43 -1.93 17.07
N PRO A 313 3.12 -1.22 18.00
CA PRO A 313 2.93 0.21 18.17
C PRO A 313 3.16 0.97 16.87
N GLN A 314 2.19 1.76 16.46
CA GLN A 314 2.28 2.62 15.28
C GLN A 314 2.46 4.07 15.70
N SER A 315 3.24 4.84 14.94
CA SER A 315 3.48 6.26 15.20
C SER A 315 2.97 7.11 14.06
N GLY A 316 2.03 8.02 14.34
CA GLY A 316 1.58 9.06 13.42
C GLY A 316 2.49 10.30 13.39
N ASN A 317 3.54 10.36 14.23
CA ASN A 317 4.45 11.52 14.27
C ASN A 317 5.20 11.68 12.94
N PRO A 318 4.97 12.75 12.18
CA PRO A 318 5.57 12.93 10.86
C PRO A 318 7.09 13.19 10.90
N GLU A 319 7.64 13.64 12.02
CA GLU A 319 9.07 13.91 12.20
C GLU A 319 9.87 12.62 12.55
N GLY A 320 9.17 11.59 13.06
CA GLY A 320 9.77 10.30 13.36
C GLY A 320 9.80 9.37 12.14
N LEU A 321 10.15 8.11 12.35
CA LEU A 321 10.01 7.03 11.37
C LEU A 321 8.75 6.19 11.67
N ALA A 322 8.16 5.62 10.65
CA ALA A 322 7.10 4.61 10.81
C ALA A 322 7.68 3.34 11.45
N SER A 323 6.83 2.56 12.09
CA SER A 323 7.21 1.22 12.53
C SER A 323 7.47 0.32 11.32
N ALA A 324 8.42 -0.61 11.46
CA ALA A 324 8.65 -1.61 10.44
C ALA A 324 7.43 -2.50 10.28
N ASP A 325 7.13 -2.87 9.03
CA ASP A 325 6.04 -3.80 8.73
C ASP A 325 6.37 -5.22 9.17
N LEU A 326 5.33 -5.96 9.56
CA LEU A 326 5.45 -7.37 9.93
C LEU A 326 5.71 -8.22 8.68
N LYS A 327 6.90 -8.81 8.59
CA LYS A 327 7.28 -9.68 7.47
C LYS A 327 6.94 -11.14 7.69
N ASP A 328 7.34 -11.66 8.85
CA ASP A 328 7.15 -13.06 9.20
C ASP A 328 6.68 -13.16 10.65
N ALA A 329 5.75 -14.08 10.91
CA ALA A 329 5.31 -14.41 12.25
C ALA A 329 5.33 -15.93 12.43
N SER A 330 5.77 -16.39 13.61
CA SER A 330 5.78 -17.81 13.95
C SER A 330 5.36 -17.99 15.40
N VAL A 331 4.42 -18.89 15.63
CA VAL A 331 3.92 -19.26 16.97
C VAL A 331 4.08 -20.74 17.16
N THR A 332 4.79 -21.12 18.21
CA THR A 332 4.93 -22.51 18.63
C THR A 332 4.07 -22.74 19.86
N LEU A 333 3.09 -23.63 19.76
CA LEU A 333 2.21 -23.98 20.85
C LEU A 333 2.98 -24.82 21.90
N PRO A 334 2.55 -24.84 23.18
CA PRO A 334 3.20 -25.66 24.19
C PRO A 334 3.21 -27.16 23.87
N GLU A 335 4.19 -27.89 24.39
CA GLU A 335 4.19 -29.36 24.32
C GLU A 335 2.92 -29.92 24.97
N GLY A 336 2.32 -30.92 24.32
CA GLY A 336 1.08 -31.52 24.78
C GLY A 336 -0.17 -30.87 24.22
N VAL A 337 -0.05 -29.76 23.49
CA VAL A 337 -1.12 -29.20 22.68
C VAL A 337 -1.03 -29.77 21.28
N GLY A 338 -2.03 -30.50 20.85
CA GLY A 338 -2.07 -31.17 19.56
C GLY A 338 -3.41 -30.97 18.86
N ILE A 339 -3.52 -31.51 17.66
CA ILE A 339 -4.76 -31.48 16.91
C ILE A 339 -5.73 -32.50 17.46
N SER A 340 -6.93 -32.07 17.80
CA SER A 340 -8.01 -32.97 18.21
C SER A 340 -8.56 -33.75 17.01
N LEU A 341 -8.30 -35.06 16.97
CA LEU A 341 -8.87 -35.95 15.95
C LEU A 341 -10.39 -36.11 16.11
N SER A 342 -10.91 -35.97 17.34
CA SER A 342 -12.35 -36.02 17.60
C SER A 342 -13.07 -34.75 17.13
N ALA A 343 -12.42 -33.61 17.26
CA ALA A 343 -12.91 -32.33 16.75
C ALA A 343 -12.82 -32.22 15.22
N ALA A 344 -11.91 -32.99 14.60
CA ALA A 344 -11.78 -33.04 13.14
C ALA A 344 -12.94 -33.78 12.44
N ASN A 345 -13.83 -34.48 13.19
CA ASN A 345 -14.96 -35.19 12.61
C ASN A 345 -16.01 -34.21 12.05
N GLY A 346 -16.18 -34.22 10.73
CA GLY A 346 -17.08 -33.33 10.00
C GLY A 346 -16.42 -32.06 9.50
N LEU A 347 -15.14 -31.80 9.80
CA LEU A 347 -14.38 -30.74 9.15
C LEU A 347 -14.20 -31.03 7.67
N GLN A 348 -14.32 -30.01 6.86
CA GLN A 348 -13.94 -30.00 5.46
C GLN A 348 -12.64 -29.22 5.29
N ALA A 349 -12.10 -29.25 4.10
CA ALA A 349 -10.95 -28.46 3.74
C ALA A 349 -11.31 -27.47 2.64
N CYS A 350 -10.72 -26.29 2.69
CA CYS A 350 -10.84 -25.29 1.65
C CYS A 350 -9.70 -25.49 0.63
N THR A 351 -10.01 -25.35 -0.65
CA THR A 351 -8.98 -25.38 -1.70
C THR A 351 -8.40 -23.98 -1.92
N GLU A 352 -7.20 -23.90 -2.50
CA GLU A 352 -6.58 -22.63 -2.91
C GLU A 352 -7.47 -21.83 -3.86
N ARG A 353 -8.19 -22.54 -4.72
CA ARG A 353 -9.17 -21.92 -5.63
C ARG A 353 -10.37 -21.33 -4.88
N ASP A 354 -10.92 -22.05 -3.90
CA ASP A 354 -12.13 -21.63 -3.19
C ASP A 354 -11.86 -20.45 -2.23
N VAL A 355 -10.64 -20.37 -1.66
CA VAL A 355 -10.22 -19.17 -0.92
C VAL A 355 -9.90 -18.01 -1.88
N GLY A 356 -9.57 -18.31 -3.13
CA GLY A 356 -9.17 -17.31 -4.12
C GLY A 356 -7.81 -16.66 -3.76
N LEU A 357 -6.83 -17.47 -3.34
CA LEU A 357 -5.50 -16.98 -2.99
C LEU A 357 -4.87 -16.25 -4.19
N GLY A 358 -4.30 -15.04 -3.96
CA GLY A 358 -3.74 -14.21 -5.01
C GLY A 358 -4.76 -13.68 -6.01
N SER A 359 -6.05 -13.59 -5.65
CA SER A 359 -7.08 -13.05 -6.51
C SER A 359 -8.11 -12.21 -5.72
N PRO A 360 -8.79 -11.26 -6.38
CA PRO A 360 -9.87 -10.49 -5.77
C PRO A 360 -11.21 -11.27 -5.70
N ALA A 361 -11.24 -12.54 -6.12
CA ALA A 361 -12.47 -13.36 -6.12
C ALA A 361 -12.99 -13.53 -4.69
N ALA A 362 -14.33 -13.55 -4.55
CA ALA A 362 -14.96 -13.83 -3.27
C ALA A 362 -14.56 -15.22 -2.74
N VAL A 363 -14.45 -15.33 -1.42
CA VAL A 363 -14.17 -16.60 -0.74
C VAL A 363 -15.39 -17.51 -0.82
N THR A 364 -15.18 -18.74 -1.27
CA THR A 364 -16.23 -19.78 -1.40
C THR A 364 -15.89 -21.04 -0.61
N CYS A 365 -15.00 -20.91 0.39
CA CYS A 365 -14.66 -22.02 1.29
C CYS A 365 -15.90 -22.62 1.96
N PRO A 366 -15.99 -23.95 2.10
CA PRO A 366 -17.04 -24.55 2.89
C PRO A 366 -17.06 -24.04 4.33
N GLU A 367 -18.22 -23.74 4.89
CA GLU A 367 -18.34 -23.30 6.29
C GLU A 367 -17.71 -24.31 7.27
N ALA A 368 -17.84 -25.60 6.98
CA ALA A 368 -17.22 -26.67 7.76
C ALA A 368 -15.67 -26.70 7.66
N SER A 369 -15.05 -25.86 6.87
CA SER A 369 -13.59 -25.69 6.83
C SER A 369 -13.11 -24.53 7.72
N LYS A 370 -14.02 -23.71 8.24
CA LYS A 370 -13.71 -22.61 9.13
C LYS A 370 -13.29 -23.13 10.51
N VAL A 371 -12.09 -22.75 10.93
CA VAL A 371 -11.46 -23.19 12.17
C VAL A 371 -11.12 -22.03 13.11
N GLY A 372 -11.44 -20.81 12.72
CA GLY A 372 -11.18 -19.64 13.55
C GLY A 372 -11.65 -18.34 12.91
N ASP A 373 -11.52 -17.27 13.68
CA ASP A 373 -11.78 -15.89 13.29
C ASP A 373 -10.48 -15.08 13.31
N VAL A 374 -10.44 -13.99 12.53
CA VAL A 374 -9.34 -13.04 12.49
C VAL A 374 -9.86 -11.61 12.50
N GLU A 375 -9.20 -10.76 13.26
CA GLU A 375 -9.37 -9.31 13.21
C GLU A 375 -8.00 -8.64 13.03
N VAL A 376 -7.90 -7.69 12.09
CA VAL A 376 -6.67 -6.93 11.84
C VAL A 376 -6.97 -5.45 11.97
N GLN A 377 -6.23 -4.79 12.84
CA GLN A 377 -6.27 -3.33 13.01
C GLN A 377 -5.11 -2.68 12.26
N THR A 378 -5.40 -1.62 11.55
CA THR A 378 -4.43 -0.82 10.80
C THR A 378 -4.73 0.67 10.95
N PRO A 379 -3.72 1.55 10.98
CA PRO A 379 -3.95 3.00 11.01
C PRO A 379 -4.52 3.56 9.70
N LEU A 380 -4.61 2.76 8.63
CA LEU A 380 -5.06 3.19 7.31
C LEU A 380 -6.59 3.14 7.14
N LEU A 381 -7.29 2.48 8.05
CA LEU A 381 -8.73 2.23 7.97
C LEU A 381 -9.43 2.65 9.27
N ALA A 382 -10.61 3.23 9.14
CA ALA A 382 -11.47 3.56 10.27
C ALA A 382 -12.02 2.30 10.98
N ASN A 383 -12.24 1.22 10.23
CA ASN A 383 -12.73 -0.05 10.75
C ASN A 383 -11.66 -1.14 10.62
N PRO A 384 -11.61 -2.11 11.55
CA PRO A 384 -10.73 -3.26 11.42
C PRO A 384 -11.17 -4.16 10.24
N LEU A 385 -10.19 -4.86 9.65
CA LEU A 385 -10.50 -5.97 8.76
C LEU A 385 -10.94 -7.16 9.62
N GLN A 386 -12.05 -7.79 9.24
CA GLN A 386 -12.55 -8.99 9.91
C GLN A 386 -12.61 -10.15 8.94
N GLY A 387 -12.53 -11.37 9.46
CA GLY A 387 -12.61 -12.52 8.60
C GLY A 387 -12.45 -13.85 9.31
N ALA A 388 -11.93 -14.83 8.59
CA ALA A 388 -11.92 -16.20 9.04
C ALA A 388 -10.61 -16.94 8.71
N ILE A 389 -10.38 -18.00 9.48
CA ILE A 389 -9.29 -18.94 9.29
C ILE A 389 -9.90 -20.25 8.79
N TYR A 390 -9.41 -20.75 7.65
CA TYR A 390 -9.89 -21.97 7.03
C TYR A 390 -8.80 -23.05 7.01
N LEU A 391 -9.19 -24.28 7.26
CA LEU A 391 -8.29 -25.43 7.09
C LEU A 391 -8.04 -25.66 5.60
N ALA A 392 -6.78 -25.70 5.20
CA ALA A 392 -6.40 -25.93 3.80
C ALA A 392 -6.45 -27.42 3.44
N THR A 393 -6.66 -27.71 2.16
CA THR A 393 -6.65 -29.09 1.66
C THR A 393 -5.30 -29.75 1.90
N PRO A 394 -5.23 -30.90 2.58
CA PRO A 394 -3.99 -31.61 2.85
C PRO A 394 -3.21 -31.93 1.57
N ASN A 395 -1.91 -31.69 1.57
CA ASN A 395 -0.96 -31.92 0.48
C ASN A 395 -1.27 -31.19 -0.86
N ALA A 396 -2.42 -30.53 -0.96
CA ALA A 396 -2.85 -29.70 -2.09
C ALA A 396 -3.02 -28.23 -1.64
N ASN A 397 -1.98 -27.70 -1.00
CA ASN A 397 -1.86 -26.32 -0.52
C ASN A 397 -0.48 -25.77 -0.95
N PRO A 398 -0.22 -24.47 -0.83
CA PRO A 398 1.03 -23.85 -1.29
C PRO A 398 2.32 -24.45 -0.72
N PHE A 399 2.25 -25.18 0.40
CA PHE A 399 3.40 -25.78 1.08
C PHE A 399 3.57 -27.28 0.76
N GLY A 400 2.58 -27.90 0.11
CA GLY A 400 2.54 -29.36 -0.10
C GLY A 400 2.52 -30.15 1.22
N SER A 401 2.12 -29.49 2.33
CA SER A 401 2.12 -30.07 3.68
C SER A 401 0.79 -30.74 4.01
N PRO A 402 0.78 -31.72 4.93
CA PRO A 402 -0.47 -32.34 5.38
C PRO A 402 -1.36 -31.36 6.16
N LEU A 403 -0.78 -30.29 6.73
CA LEU A 403 -1.50 -29.29 7.50
C LEU A 403 -1.09 -27.90 7.01
N ALA A 404 -2.09 -27.11 6.69
CA ALA A 404 -1.94 -25.68 6.40
C ALA A 404 -3.27 -24.97 6.65
N MET A 405 -3.25 -23.66 6.69
CA MET A 405 -4.44 -22.83 6.83
C MET A 405 -4.46 -21.69 5.81
N TYR A 406 -5.63 -21.15 5.57
CA TYR A 406 -5.81 -19.87 4.89
C TYR A 406 -6.40 -18.88 5.87
N ILE A 407 -5.85 -17.67 5.88
CA ILE A 407 -6.36 -16.54 6.66
C ILE A 407 -6.92 -15.53 5.66
N VAL A 408 -8.15 -15.14 5.87
CA VAL A 408 -8.84 -14.12 5.08
C VAL A 408 -9.26 -13.02 6.00
N ALA A 409 -8.84 -11.78 5.72
CA ALA A 409 -9.24 -10.59 6.45
C ALA A 409 -9.74 -9.54 5.46
N GLU A 410 -10.95 -9.04 5.64
CA GLU A 410 -11.62 -8.16 4.70
C GLU A 410 -12.24 -6.94 5.40
N GLU A 411 -12.18 -5.80 4.75
CA GLU A 411 -13.00 -4.62 5.03
C GLU A 411 -13.75 -4.25 3.73
N PRO A 412 -14.99 -4.71 3.58
CA PRO A 412 -15.73 -4.59 2.32
C PRO A 412 -16.04 -3.15 1.92
N TRP A 413 -16.21 -2.23 2.89
CA TRP A 413 -16.49 -0.84 2.58
C TRP A 413 -15.29 -0.17 1.91
N ALA A 414 -14.07 -0.45 2.38
CA ALA A 414 -12.84 0.05 1.77
C ALA A 414 -12.36 -0.79 0.58
N GLY A 415 -13.04 -1.89 0.25
CA GLY A 415 -12.65 -2.79 -0.82
C GLY A 415 -11.34 -3.54 -0.57
N VAL A 416 -10.96 -3.70 0.70
CA VAL A 416 -9.72 -4.38 1.09
C VAL A 416 -9.98 -5.83 1.41
N SER A 417 -9.26 -6.74 0.77
CA SER A 417 -9.30 -8.18 1.02
C SER A 417 -7.88 -8.73 1.01
N ILE A 418 -7.44 -9.23 2.14
CA ILE A 418 -6.11 -9.83 2.36
C ILE A 418 -6.29 -11.32 2.53
N LYS A 419 -5.61 -12.13 1.71
CA LYS A 419 -5.69 -13.58 1.73
C LYS A 419 -4.29 -14.17 1.84
N LEU A 420 -4.04 -14.91 2.89
CA LEU A 420 -2.74 -15.43 3.24
C LEU A 420 -2.79 -16.96 3.43
N ALA A 421 -1.69 -17.61 3.14
CA ALA A 421 -1.48 -19.02 3.49
C ALA A 421 -0.55 -19.12 4.70
N GLY A 422 -0.92 -19.95 5.67
CA GLY A 422 -0.13 -20.27 6.86
C GLY A 422 0.28 -21.73 6.85
N GLN A 423 1.56 -21.99 7.10
CA GLN A 423 2.09 -23.35 7.25
C GLN A 423 1.90 -23.82 8.69
N ILE A 424 1.50 -25.08 8.87
CA ILE A 424 1.43 -25.73 10.18
C ILE A 424 2.38 -26.92 10.15
N ASP A 425 3.39 -26.88 11.01
CA ASP A 425 4.35 -27.95 11.17
C ASP A 425 4.14 -28.64 12.52
N ALA A 426 4.03 -29.99 12.51
CA ALA A 426 3.97 -30.79 13.70
C ALA A 426 5.34 -31.47 13.95
N ASN A 427 5.89 -31.26 15.13
CA ASN A 427 7.11 -31.94 15.54
C ASN A 427 6.84 -33.44 15.68
N GLN A 428 7.55 -34.28 14.92
CA GLN A 428 7.30 -35.71 14.87
C GLN A 428 7.59 -36.45 16.19
N LEU A 429 8.39 -35.84 17.10
CA LEU A 429 8.76 -36.46 18.38
C LEU A 429 7.85 -36.02 19.51
N THR A 430 7.49 -34.72 19.55
CA THR A 430 6.74 -34.12 20.64
C THR A 430 5.27 -33.88 20.31
N GLY A 431 4.90 -33.92 19.03
CA GLY A 431 3.58 -33.52 18.55
C GLY A 431 3.33 -32.02 18.58
N GLN A 432 4.29 -31.22 19.04
CA GLN A 432 4.19 -29.78 19.18
C GLN A 432 3.94 -29.10 17.84
N LEU A 433 2.99 -28.19 17.80
CA LEU A 433 2.60 -27.47 16.58
C LEU A 433 3.30 -26.12 16.48
N THR A 434 3.81 -25.82 15.31
CA THR A 434 4.32 -24.49 14.93
C THR A 434 3.52 -23.96 13.75
N ILE A 435 2.93 -22.79 13.95
CA ILE A 435 2.20 -22.05 12.91
C ILE A 435 3.13 -20.95 12.40
N ALA A 436 3.33 -20.88 11.09
CA ALA A 436 4.19 -19.90 10.47
C ALA A 436 3.47 -19.15 9.34
N LEU A 437 3.46 -17.84 9.44
CA LEU A 437 3.05 -16.89 8.39
C LEU A 437 4.32 -16.25 7.84
N ARG A 438 4.52 -16.30 6.53
CA ARG A 438 5.73 -15.78 5.89
C ARG A 438 5.38 -14.85 4.75
N ALA A 439 6.31 -13.91 4.49
CA ALA A 439 6.18 -12.94 3.42
C ALA A 439 4.84 -12.19 3.47
N LEU A 440 4.47 -11.71 4.66
CA LEU A 440 3.28 -10.89 4.87
C LEU A 440 3.35 -9.60 4.04
N PRO A 441 2.19 -9.05 3.62
CA PRO A 441 2.14 -7.77 2.91
C PRO A 441 2.85 -6.66 3.66
N GLN A 442 3.53 -5.78 2.93
CA GLN A 442 4.19 -4.61 3.50
C GLN A 442 3.15 -3.52 3.78
N LEU A 443 2.30 -3.76 4.75
CA LEU A 443 1.23 -2.86 5.19
C LEU A 443 1.32 -2.67 6.70
N PRO A 444 1.09 -1.45 7.22
CA PRO A 444 1.15 -1.19 8.64
C PRO A 444 -0.01 -1.88 9.37
N ILE A 445 0.34 -2.70 10.32
CA ILE A 445 -0.59 -3.39 11.22
C ILE A 445 -0.37 -2.84 12.63
N SER A 446 -1.42 -2.40 13.32
CA SER A 446 -1.35 -2.02 14.72
C SER A 446 -1.77 -3.15 15.65
N GLY A 447 -2.67 -4.02 15.21
CA GLY A 447 -3.15 -5.17 15.96
C GLY A 447 -3.54 -6.33 15.05
N LEU A 448 -3.29 -7.56 15.50
CA LEU A 448 -3.75 -8.79 14.87
C LEU A 448 -4.27 -9.72 15.97
N GLN A 449 -5.55 -10.05 15.90
CA GLN A 449 -6.19 -11.03 16.79
C GLN A 449 -6.57 -12.26 15.97
N LEU A 450 -6.13 -13.41 16.40
CA LEU A 450 -6.49 -14.70 15.83
C LEU A 450 -7.15 -15.53 16.93
N HIS A 451 -8.37 -15.98 16.69
CA HIS A 451 -9.07 -16.89 17.57
C HIS A 451 -9.28 -18.24 16.87
N LEU A 452 -8.58 -19.25 17.30
CA LEU A 452 -8.77 -20.63 16.84
C LEU A 452 -9.81 -21.31 17.72
N PHE A 453 -10.81 -21.94 17.09
CA PHE A 453 -11.93 -22.54 17.80
C PHE A 453 -11.54 -23.81 18.54
N GLY A 454 -12.04 -23.97 19.78
CA GLY A 454 -12.09 -25.20 20.53
C GLY A 454 -13.41 -25.98 20.31
N GLY A 455 -13.49 -27.25 20.64
CA GLY A 455 -14.71 -28.05 20.60
C GLY A 455 -15.06 -28.61 19.22
N ARG A 456 -16.37 -28.77 18.90
CA ARG A 456 -16.84 -29.46 17.68
C ARG A 456 -16.35 -28.89 16.35
N ALA A 457 -15.89 -27.65 16.37
CA ALA A 457 -15.24 -26.98 15.25
C ALA A 457 -13.76 -26.65 15.53
N GLY A 458 -13.22 -27.12 16.64
CA GLY A 458 -11.87 -26.79 17.12
C GLY A 458 -10.81 -27.77 16.67
N VAL A 459 -9.58 -27.29 16.67
CA VAL A 459 -8.40 -27.99 16.13
C VAL A 459 -7.52 -28.54 17.25
N ALA A 460 -7.65 -28.10 18.50
CA ALA A 460 -6.75 -28.42 19.58
C ALA A 460 -7.38 -29.19 20.75
N GLU A 461 -6.69 -30.22 21.24
CA GLU A 461 -6.96 -30.92 22.50
C GLU A 461 -5.75 -30.81 23.42
N HIS A 462 -5.99 -30.69 24.72
CA HIS A 462 -4.97 -30.80 25.76
C HIS A 462 -4.86 -32.27 26.21
N PRO A 463 -3.81 -33.01 25.82
CA PRO A 463 -3.71 -34.43 26.21
C PRO A 463 -3.29 -34.66 27.65
N CYS A 464 -2.99 -33.62 28.45
CA CYS A 464 -2.48 -33.76 29.81
C CYS A 464 -3.07 -32.79 30.80
N SER A 465 -3.17 -33.19 32.07
CA SER A 465 -3.61 -32.34 33.17
C SER A 465 -2.61 -31.19 33.42
N VAL A 466 -3.07 -29.96 33.28
CA VAL A 466 -2.29 -28.77 33.67
C VAL A 466 -2.35 -28.69 35.24
N ARG A 467 -1.32 -29.09 35.93
CA ARG A 467 -1.15 -28.71 37.33
C ARG A 467 -0.41 -27.39 37.39
N VAL A 468 -1.11 -26.32 37.70
CA VAL A 468 -0.51 -25.06 38.11
C VAL A 468 0.00 -25.23 39.53
N SER A 469 1.27 -25.61 39.71
CA SER A 469 1.90 -25.59 41.05
C SER A 469 2.28 -24.12 41.35
N HIS A 470 1.50 -23.46 42.20
CA HIS A 470 1.98 -22.26 42.89
C HIS A 470 2.96 -22.71 43.98
N GLU A 471 4.24 -22.68 43.66
CA GLU A 471 5.29 -22.79 44.67
C GLU A 471 5.36 -21.48 45.45
N HIS A 472 4.78 -21.48 46.66
CA HIS A 472 4.94 -20.42 47.66
C HIS A 472 6.35 -20.55 48.26
N GLU A 473 7.33 -19.92 47.68
CA GLU A 473 8.61 -19.73 48.35
C GLU A 473 8.50 -18.58 49.36
N ARG A 474 8.37 -18.95 50.63
CA ARG A 474 8.59 -18.05 51.77
C ARG A 474 10.10 -17.93 51.97
N THR A 475 10.70 -16.86 51.55
CA THR A 475 11.94 -16.38 52.14
C THR A 475 11.98 -14.83 52.07
N GLY A 476 12.38 -14.26 53.19
CA GLY A 476 12.28 -12.85 53.50
C GLY A 476 13.23 -11.93 52.76
N ALA A 477 12.80 -10.71 52.72
CA ALA A 477 13.52 -9.43 52.63
C ALA A 477 14.81 -9.37 51.77
N VAL A 478 14.77 -8.69 50.64
CA VAL A 478 15.55 -7.48 50.31
C VAL A 478 15.07 -6.99 48.93
N GLU A 479 14.74 -5.72 48.86
CA GLU A 479 14.34 -4.98 47.64
C GLU A 479 15.36 -5.08 46.52
N ARG A 480 14.93 -5.53 45.36
CA ARG A 480 15.38 -5.02 44.05
C ARG A 480 14.31 -5.31 42.98
N LYS A 481 13.82 -4.25 42.34
CA LYS A 481 12.97 -4.32 41.15
C LYS A 481 13.69 -5.11 40.05
N HIS A 482 13.18 -6.26 39.71
CA HIS A 482 13.41 -6.93 38.43
C HIS A 482 12.09 -7.43 37.91
N GLN A 483 11.76 -7.04 36.68
CA GLN A 483 10.67 -7.58 35.91
C GLN A 483 10.82 -9.11 35.86
N ARG A 484 9.81 -9.81 36.32
CA ARG A 484 9.76 -11.26 36.21
C ARG A 484 9.00 -11.66 34.96
N HIS A 485 9.67 -12.29 34.05
CA HIS A 485 9.05 -13.15 33.06
C HIS A 485 8.58 -14.42 33.78
N SER A 486 7.28 -14.68 33.76
CA SER A 486 6.73 -15.94 34.25
C SER A 486 6.92 -17.00 33.18
N HIS A 487 7.89 -17.89 33.33
CA HIS A 487 7.95 -19.12 32.56
C HIS A 487 6.92 -20.10 33.12
N GLN A 488 5.83 -20.34 32.40
CA GLN A 488 4.95 -21.46 32.67
C GLN A 488 5.62 -22.76 32.18
N ARG A 489 5.98 -23.66 33.07
CA ARG A 489 6.39 -25.02 32.68
C ARG A 489 5.16 -25.92 32.78
N LEU A 490 4.75 -26.43 31.64
CA LEU A 490 3.81 -27.53 31.54
C LEU A 490 4.57 -28.85 31.82
N ARG A 491 4.09 -29.66 32.76
CA ARG A 491 4.56 -31.05 32.97
C ARG A 491 3.37 -31.98 32.73
N CYS A 492 3.58 -32.93 31.81
CA CYS A 492 2.71 -34.10 31.65
C CYS A 492 2.96 -35.13 32.77
#